data_cf71490a2b733abe4b3c90d6956769a9
#
_entry.id   cf71490a2b733abe4b3c90d6956769a9
#
_cell.length_a   1.000
_cell.length_b   1.000
_cell.length_c   1.000
_cell.angle_alpha   90.00
_cell.angle_beta   90.00
_cell.angle_gamma   90.00
#
_symmetry.space_group_name_H-M   'P 1'
#
loop_
_entity.id
_entity.type
_entity.pdbx_description
1 polymer ?
#
loop_
_entity_poly.entity_id
_entity_poly.type
_entity_poly.pdbx_seq_one_letter_code
_entity_poly.pdbx_strand_id
1 'polypeptide(L)'
;VKEQQKAARNKPAPAPLIAPPAEGEPNYLPSDLQEEIKKFSNTHFFNSFFQQHRNKHKFSRKNISVDSLAEFSSEPITEPLIEVPEKDTKFTKLAIQSFKWILYYTRVEQVKNPACYLDRLVELLYNNPQIRDETMFQLIKQTRKNENEEWRLQTWMLFVVIVTVF
;
A
#
# COMPACT_ATOMS: atom_id res chain seq x y z
N VAL A 1 43.48 14.80 -27.31
CA VAL A 1 42.88 13.47 -27.53
C VAL A 1 43.14 12.51 -26.34
N LYS A 2 44.03 12.86 -25.37
CA LYS A 2 44.39 11.97 -24.23
C LYS A 2 43.61 12.21 -22.94
N GLU A 3 42.78 13.24 -22.83
CA GLU A 3 42.03 13.56 -21.59
C GLU A 3 40.60 12.99 -21.56
N GLN A 4 40.01 12.59 -22.70
CA GLN A 4 38.67 12.04 -22.75
C GLN A 4 38.59 10.53 -22.42
N GLN A 5 39.73 9.83 -22.29
CA GLN A 5 39.74 8.40 -21.96
C GLN A 5 39.82 8.08 -20.45
N LYS A 6 39.98 9.11 -19.58
CA LYS A 6 40.13 8.90 -18.12
C LYS A 6 38.79 8.96 -17.34
N ALA A 7 37.72 9.44 -17.95
CA ALA A 7 36.41 9.60 -17.29
C ALA A 7 35.48 8.35 -17.34
N ALA A 8 35.90 7.31 -18.06
CA ALA A 8 35.06 6.13 -18.28
C ALA A 8 35.29 4.96 -17.28
N ARG A 9 36.14 5.14 -16.26
CA ARG A 9 36.62 4.02 -15.42
C ARG A 9 35.99 3.87 -14.04
N ASN A 10 35.02 4.69 -13.64
CA ASN A 10 34.41 4.59 -12.29
C ASN A 10 32.89 4.61 -12.33
N LYS A 11 32.28 3.79 -13.21
CA LYS A 11 30.90 3.43 -13.00
C LYS A 11 30.85 2.21 -12.06
N PRO A 12 30.25 2.29 -10.87
CA PRO A 12 30.06 1.09 -10.06
C PRO A 12 29.31 0.06 -10.88
N ALA A 13 29.79 -1.19 -10.84
CA ALA A 13 29.09 -2.31 -11.46
C ALA A 13 27.65 -2.35 -10.92
N PRO A 14 26.64 -2.60 -11.77
CA PRO A 14 25.29 -2.80 -11.29
C PRO A 14 25.31 -3.92 -10.24
N ALA A 15 24.65 -3.69 -9.12
CA ALA A 15 24.47 -4.72 -8.10
C ALA A 15 23.95 -5.99 -8.77
N PRO A 16 24.43 -7.17 -8.37
CA PRO A 16 23.94 -8.42 -8.95
C PRO A 16 22.44 -8.48 -8.73
N LEU A 17 21.69 -8.63 -9.83
CA LEU A 17 20.27 -8.96 -9.75
C LEU A 17 20.17 -10.27 -8.99
N ILE A 18 19.60 -10.22 -7.80
CA ILE A 18 19.26 -11.43 -7.04
C ILE A 18 18.25 -12.17 -7.92
N ALA A 19 18.69 -13.28 -8.50
CA ALA A 19 17.79 -14.14 -9.26
C ALA A 19 16.64 -14.58 -8.33
N PRO A 20 15.39 -14.61 -8.80
CA PRO A 20 14.32 -15.18 -8.00
C PRO A 20 14.69 -16.62 -7.62
N PRO A 21 14.40 -17.05 -6.37
CA PRO A 21 14.70 -18.41 -5.93
C PRO A 21 14.03 -19.41 -6.88
N ALA A 22 14.76 -20.47 -7.24
CA ALA A 22 14.23 -21.54 -8.08
C ALA A 22 13.04 -22.21 -7.36
N GLU A 23 12.03 -22.62 -8.12
CA GLU A 23 10.90 -23.37 -7.57
C GLU A 23 11.40 -24.61 -6.82
N GLY A 24 11.18 -24.66 -5.50
CA GLY A 24 11.60 -25.74 -4.63
C GLY A 24 12.77 -25.43 -3.69
N GLU A 25 13.38 -24.23 -3.75
CA GLU A 25 14.36 -23.86 -2.74
C GLU A 25 13.69 -23.59 -1.38
N PRO A 26 14.32 -24.07 -0.28
CA PRO A 26 13.77 -23.87 1.05
C PRO A 26 13.69 -22.37 1.38
N ASN A 27 12.59 -21.98 1.98
CA ASN A 27 12.31 -20.62 2.37
C ASN A 27 13.36 -20.15 3.40
N TYR A 28 14.31 -19.32 3.00
CA TYR A 28 15.43 -18.85 3.84
C TYR A 28 15.03 -17.81 4.89
N LEU A 29 13.74 -17.56 5.07
CA LEU A 29 13.29 -16.70 6.15
C LEU A 29 13.56 -17.37 7.50
N PRO A 30 14.19 -16.70 8.46
CA PRO A 30 14.33 -17.19 9.82
C PRO A 30 12.99 -17.70 10.38
N SER A 31 13.04 -18.78 11.16
CA SER A 31 11.82 -19.45 11.65
C SER A 31 10.93 -18.54 12.50
N ASP A 32 11.53 -17.66 13.30
CA ASP A 32 10.87 -16.63 14.08
C ASP A 32 10.13 -15.63 13.18
N LEU A 33 10.74 -15.18 12.09
CA LEU A 33 10.10 -14.31 11.12
C LEU A 33 8.95 -15.01 10.37
N GLN A 34 9.11 -16.31 10.06
CA GLN A 34 8.02 -17.09 9.48
C GLN A 34 6.83 -17.22 10.43
N GLU A 35 7.09 -17.41 11.73
CA GLU A 35 6.02 -17.43 12.74
C GLU A 35 5.35 -16.09 12.91
N GLU A 36 6.11 -14.99 12.92
CA GLU A 36 5.54 -13.64 12.93
C GLU A 36 4.69 -13.37 11.68
N ILE A 37 5.17 -13.72 10.48
CA ILE A 37 4.39 -13.60 9.25
C ILE A 37 3.10 -14.43 9.32
N LYS A 38 3.15 -15.66 9.89
CA LYS A 38 1.95 -16.49 10.09
C LYS A 38 0.96 -15.84 11.06
N LYS A 39 1.44 -15.22 12.12
CA LYS A 39 0.59 -14.46 13.06
C LYS A 39 -0.09 -13.28 12.35
N PHE A 40 0.63 -12.56 11.51
CA PHE A 40 0.07 -11.46 10.70
C PHE A 40 -0.87 -11.94 9.59
N SER A 41 -0.63 -13.09 8.98
CA SER A 41 -1.51 -13.66 7.95
C SER A 41 -2.84 -14.15 8.52
N ASN A 42 -2.89 -14.43 9.81
CA ASN A 42 -4.14 -14.72 10.47
C ASN A 42 -5.00 -13.46 10.57
N THR A 43 -6.16 -13.54 10.04
CA THR A 43 -7.29 -12.61 9.93
C THR A 43 -7.58 -11.75 11.17
N HIS A 44 -6.89 -11.99 12.27
CA HIS A 44 -7.10 -11.34 13.57
C HIS A 44 -6.74 -9.84 13.55
N PHE A 45 -5.67 -9.46 12.86
CA PHE A 45 -5.24 -8.06 12.79
C PHE A 45 -6.26 -7.21 12.04
N PHE A 46 -6.69 -7.67 10.86
CA PHE A 46 -7.74 -6.97 10.12
C PHE A 46 -9.06 -6.94 10.87
N ASN A 47 -9.42 -8.04 11.53
CA ASN A 47 -10.65 -8.13 12.29
C ASN A 47 -10.72 -7.14 13.44
N SER A 48 -9.62 -6.84 14.12
CA SER A 48 -9.61 -5.88 15.24
C SER A 48 -9.81 -4.43 14.79
N PHE A 49 -9.27 -4.05 13.62
CA PHE A 49 -9.39 -2.69 13.10
C PHE A 49 -10.68 -2.45 12.29
N PHE A 50 -11.15 -3.44 11.53
CA PHE A 50 -12.32 -3.31 10.67
C PHE A 50 -13.63 -3.73 11.32
N GLN A 51 -13.64 -4.53 12.38
CA GLN A 51 -14.88 -4.95 13.06
C GLN A 51 -15.68 -3.78 13.63
N GLN A 52 -15.00 -2.74 14.05
CA GLN A 52 -15.64 -1.58 14.63
C GLN A 52 -16.40 -0.75 13.60
N HIS A 53 -15.96 -0.71 12.35
CA HIS A 53 -16.70 -0.09 11.25
C HIS A 53 -18.04 -0.77 10.95
N ARG A 54 -18.06 -2.09 11.07
CA ARG A 54 -19.24 -2.92 10.77
C ARG A 54 -20.44 -2.61 11.66
N ASN A 55 -20.20 -2.20 12.90
CA ASN A 55 -21.25 -1.96 13.87
C ASN A 55 -21.97 -0.61 13.71
N LYS A 56 -21.42 0.32 12.95
CA LYS A 56 -21.97 1.67 12.76
C LYS A 56 -22.89 1.79 11.55
N HIS A 57 -22.76 0.93 10.55
CA HIS A 57 -23.63 0.94 9.36
C HIS A 57 -24.95 0.19 9.57
N LYS A 58 -25.76 0.66 10.50
CA LYS A 58 -27.11 0.10 10.76
C LYS A 58 -28.07 0.18 9.57
N PHE A 59 -27.72 0.86 8.49
CA PHE A 59 -28.58 1.06 7.33
C PHE A 59 -28.12 0.35 6.05
N SER A 60 -26.94 -0.24 6.01
CA SER A 60 -26.54 -1.07 4.87
C SER A 60 -27.05 -2.49 5.06
N ARG A 61 -28.07 -2.89 4.27
CA ARG A 61 -28.64 -4.25 4.28
C ARG A 61 -27.68 -5.35 3.78
N LYS A 62 -26.46 -4.99 3.35
CA LYS A 62 -25.42 -5.95 2.97
C LYS A 62 -24.36 -5.96 4.07
N ASN A 63 -24.27 -7.05 4.79
CA ASN A 63 -23.14 -7.36 5.66
C ASN A 63 -21.90 -7.55 4.78
N ILE A 64 -21.14 -6.47 4.56
CA ILE A 64 -19.84 -6.54 3.89
C ILE A 64 -18.91 -7.24 4.89
N SER A 65 -18.33 -8.37 4.49
CA SER A 65 -17.34 -9.05 5.33
C SER A 65 -16.09 -8.22 5.42
N VAL A 66 -15.35 -8.33 6.54
CA VAL A 66 -14.04 -7.69 6.72
C VAL A 66 -13.08 -8.09 5.61
N ASP A 67 -13.11 -9.34 5.20
CA ASP A 67 -12.30 -9.82 4.08
C ASP A 67 -12.62 -9.08 2.78
N SER A 68 -13.89 -8.85 2.49
CA SER A 68 -14.31 -8.09 1.32
C SER A 68 -13.88 -6.62 1.38
N LEU A 69 -13.91 -5.99 2.56
CA LEU A 69 -13.40 -4.64 2.75
C LEU A 69 -11.89 -4.54 2.51
N ALA A 70 -11.16 -5.59 2.84
CA ALA A 70 -9.72 -5.66 2.69
C ALA A 70 -9.25 -6.11 1.28
N GLU A 71 -10.16 -6.43 0.35
CA GLU A 71 -9.83 -6.80 -1.02
C GLU A 71 -9.70 -5.59 -1.94
N PHE A 72 -8.96 -5.77 -3.03
CA PHE A 72 -8.78 -4.76 -4.08
C PHE A 72 -10.13 -4.14 -4.51
N SER A 73 -10.09 -2.86 -4.78
CA SER A 73 -11.20 -2.11 -5.36
C SER A 73 -10.68 -1.11 -6.38
N SER A 74 -11.29 -1.10 -7.56
CA SER A 74 -11.08 -0.06 -8.56
C SER A 74 -11.86 1.23 -8.24
N GLU A 75 -12.86 1.13 -7.38
CA GLU A 75 -13.69 2.26 -6.97
C GLU A 75 -13.11 2.97 -5.75
N PRO A 76 -13.19 4.31 -5.69
CA PRO A 76 -12.81 5.07 -4.50
C PRO A 76 -13.61 4.65 -3.27
N ILE A 77 -12.95 4.66 -2.11
CA ILE A 77 -13.64 4.48 -0.83
C ILE A 77 -14.50 5.70 -0.52
N THR A 78 -15.61 5.49 0.18
CA THR A 78 -16.51 6.57 0.62
C THR A 78 -16.31 6.95 2.09
N GLU A 79 -15.56 6.15 2.82
CA GLU A 79 -15.25 6.31 4.24
C GLU A 79 -13.90 5.64 4.56
N PRO A 80 -13.22 6.01 5.65
CA PRO A 80 -11.98 5.40 6.09
C PRO A 80 -12.14 3.90 6.32
N LEU A 81 -11.05 3.14 6.15
CA LEU A 81 -11.01 1.70 6.44
C LEU A 81 -10.86 1.44 7.94
N ILE A 82 -10.12 2.29 8.66
CA ILE A 82 -9.93 2.18 10.10
C ILE A 82 -11.01 2.96 10.87
N GLU A 83 -11.23 2.55 12.12
CA GLU A 83 -12.15 3.29 12.99
C GLU A 83 -11.61 4.67 13.31
N VAL A 84 -12.44 5.69 13.08
CA VAL A 84 -12.14 7.06 13.43
C VAL A 84 -12.85 7.39 14.75
N PRO A 85 -12.12 7.74 15.82
CA PRO A 85 -12.73 8.20 17.05
C PRO A 85 -13.51 9.49 16.76
N GLU A 86 -14.80 9.48 17.07
CA GLU A 86 -15.73 10.59 16.80
C GLU A 86 -15.72 11.03 15.32
N LYS A 87 -16.77 11.62 14.84
CA LYS A 87 -16.95 11.99 13.41
C LYS A 87 -15.94 13.05 12.95
N ASP A 88 -14.65 12.70 12.87
CA ASP A 88 -13.63 13.57 12.29
C ASP A 88 -13.80 13.65 10.77
N THR A 89 -14.54 14.67 10.36
CA THR A 89 -14.77 14.96 8.94
C THR A 89 -13.49 15.31 8.20
N LYS A 90 -12.47 15.87 8.88
CA LYS A 90 -11.17 16.18 8.29
C LYS A 90 -10.42 14.90 7.98
N PHE A 91 -10.33 13.99 8.95
CA PHE A 91 -9.71 12.67 8.76
C PHE A 91 -10.37 11.92 7.59
N THR A 92 -11.71 11.87 7.58
CA THR A 92 -12.46 11.20 6.51
C THR A 92 -12.13 11.75 5.12
N LYS A 93 -12.07 13.08 4.97
CA LYS A 93 -11.70 13.70 3.69
C LYS A 93 -10.28 13.35 3.26
N LEU A 94 -9.33 13.36 4.20
CA LEU A 94 -7.93 13.03 3.92
C LEU A 94 -7.77 11.55 3.55
N ALA A 95 -8.47 10.65 4.24
CA ALA A 95 -8.48 9.22 3.95
C ALA A 95 -9.02 8.91 2.54
N ILE A 96 -10.15 9.52 2.16
CA ILE A 96 -10.71 9.38 0.81
C ILE A 96 -9.75 9.96 -0.23
N GLN A 97 -9.12 11.10 0.07
CA GLN A 97 -8.17 11.74 -0.84
C GLN A 97 -6.90 10.90 -1.03
N SER A 98 -6.35 10.30 0.04
CA SER A 98 -5.18 9.43 -0.06
C SER A 98 -5.48 8.20 -0.93
N PHE A 99 -6.63 7.55 -0.73
CA PHE A 99 -7.04 6.42 -1.54
C PHE A 99 -7.18 6.77 -3.02
N LYS A 100 -7.77 7.92 -3.31
CA LYS A 100 -7.91 8.42 -4.69
C LYS A 100 -6.55 8.64 -5.35
N TRP A 101 -5.58 9.19 -4.63
CA TRP A 101 -4.23 9.35 -5.16
C TRP A 101 -3.48 8.03 -5.33
N ILE A 102 -3.75 7.03 -4.50
CA ILE A 102 -3.26 5.67 -4.71
C ILE A 102 -3.79 5.12 -6.05
N LEU A 103 -5.10 5.23 -6.32
CA LEU A 103 -5.69 4.78 -7.59
C LEU A 103 -5.08 5.50 -8.81
N TYR A 104 -4.80 6.80 -8.70
CA TYR A 104 -4.16 7.57 -9.76
C TYR A 104 -2.71 7.17 -9.99
N TYR A 105 -1.93 7.00 -8.92
CA TYR A 105 -0.54 6.59 -9.02
C TYR A 105 -0.41 5.18 -9.62
N THR A 106 -1.23 4.26 -9.16
CA THR A 106 -1.22 2.86 -9.62
C THR A 106 -1.88 2.67 -10.99
N ARG A 107 -2.37 3.75 -11.60
CA ARG A 107 -3.04 3.77 -12.90
C ARG A 107 -4.35 2.96 -12.98
N VAL A 108 -4.94 2.63 -11.88
CA VAL A 108 -6.30 2.07 -11.83
C VAL A 108 -7.27 3.08 -12.45
N GLU A 109 -7.12 4.36 -12.11
CA GLU A 109 -7.76 5.45 -12.82
C GLU A 109 -6.77 6.16 -13.76
N GLN A 110 -7.19 6.42 -14.99
CA GLN A 110 -6.35 7.03 -16.01
C GLN A 110 -6.16 8.53 -15.75
N VAL A 111 -4.90 8.95 -15.58
CA VAL A 111 -4.51 10.34 -15.38
C VAL A 111 -3.30 10.69 -16.26
N LYS A 112 -3.15 11.97 -16.61
CA LYS A 112 -2.07 12.43 -17.49
C LYS A 112 -0.67 12.23 -16.91
N ASN A 113 -0.51 12.41 -15.61
CA ASN A 113 0.77 12.31 -14.91
C ASN A 113 0.61 11.54 -13.58
N PRO A 114 0.65 10.20 -13.60
CA PRO A 114 0.50 9.39 -12.39
C PRO A 114 1.58 9.68 -11.34
N ALA A 115 2.82 9.92 -11.76
CA ALA A 115 3.96 10.09 -10.84
C ALA A 115 3.79 11.26 -9.88
N CYS A 116 3.11 12.34 -10.28
CA CYS A 116 2.90 13.49 -9.38
C CYS A 116 2.06 13.15 -8.14
N TYR A 117 1.33 12.04 -8.15
CA TYR A 117 0.52 11.62 -7.01
C TYR A 117 1.33 10.95 -5.91
N LEU A 118 2.53 10.45 -6.22
CA LEU A 118 3.49 10.03 -5.20
C LEU A 118 3.90 11.22 -4.33
N ASP A 119 4.35 12.31 -4.94
CA ASP A 119 4.78 13.52 -4.22
C ASP A 119 3.64 14.07 -3.36
N ARG A 120 2.44 14.16 -3.93
CA ARG A 120 1.25 14.61 -3.20
C ARG A 120 0.89 13.72 -2.03
N LEU A 121 1.02 12.40 -2.20
CA LEU A 121 0.73 11.45 -1.12
C LEU A 121 1.76 11.57 0.01
N VAL A 122 3.05 11.66 -0.33
CA VAL A 122 4.13 11.88 0.65
C VAL A 122 3.91 13.20 1.40
N GLU A 123 3.63 14.29 0.70
CA GLU A 123 3.32 15.58 1.32
C GLU A 123 2.09 15.50 2.23
N LEU A 124 1.03 14.82 1.80
CA LEU A 124 -0.17 14.61 2.60
C LEU A 124 0.14 13.90 3.92
N LEU A 125 0.90 12.80 3.86
CA LEU A 125 1.26 11.98 5.02
C LEU A 125 2.27 12.67 5.93
N TYR A 126 3.15 13.51 5.37
CA TYR A 126 4.07 14.33 6.14
C TYR A 126 3.31 15.37 6.98
N ASN A 127 2.39 16.08 6.36
CA ASN A 127 1.60 17.13 7.00
C ASN A 127 0.46 16.59 7.89
N ASN A 128 0.08 15.31 7.76
CA ASN A 128 -1.02 14.70 8.50
C ASN A 128 -0.64 13.30 9.00
N PRO A 129 0.22 13.20 10.04
CA PRO A 129 0.69 11.90 10.55
C PRO A 129 -0.43 10.94 10.97
N GLN A 130 -1.56 11.48 11.40
CA GLN A 130 -2.72 10.71 11.89
C GLN A 130 -3.36 9.81 10.81
N ILE A 131 -3.13 10.06 9.52
CA ILE A 131 -3.70 9.21 8.46
C ILE A 131 -2.71 8.18 7.89
N ARG A 132 -1.51 8.06 8.44
CA ARG A 132 -0.49 7.13 7.95
C ARG A 132 -0.97 5.69 8.04
N ASP A 133 -1.50 5.29 9.19
CA ASP A 133 -2.03 3.95 9.40
C ASP A 133 -3.17 3.63 8.42
N GLU A 134 -4.11 4.55 8.26
CA GLU A 134 -5.19 4.42 7.27
C GLU A 134 -4.62 4.21 5.86
N THR A 135 -3.61 5.00 5.46
CA THR A 135 -2.99 4.88 4.14
C THR A 135 -2.28 3.53 3.97
N MET A 136 -1.62 3.02 5.03
CA MET A 136 -1.03 1.69 5.02
C MET A 136 -2.08 0.60 4.78
N PHE A 137 -3.23 0.67 5.46
CA PHE A 137 -4.33 -0.25 5.22
C PHE A 137 -4.89 -0.15 3.80
N GLN A 138 -4.97 1.06 3.25
CA GLN A 138 -5.40 1.29 1.87
C GLN A 138 -4.44 0.62 0.87
N LEU A 139 -3.13 0.72 1.09
CA LEU A 139 -2.13 0.06 0.26
C LEU A 139 -2.23 -1.46 0.36
N ILE A 140 -2.36 -2.01 1.58
CA ILE A 140 -2.57 -3.44 1.79
C ILE A 140 -3.83 -3.92 1.05
N LYS A 141 -4.93 -3.17 1.16
CA LYS A 141 -6.17 -3.44 0.42
C LYS A 141 -5.90 -3.56 -1.08
N GLN A 142 -5.15 -2.64 -1.65
CA GLN A 142 -4.88 -2.60 -3.09
C GLN A 142 -3.94 -3.72 -3.58
N THR A 143 -3.20 -4.37 -2.68
CA THR A 143 -2.39 -5.54 -3.04
C THR A 143 -3.15 -6.86 -2.96
N ARG A 144 -4.25 -6.93 -2.20
CA ARG A 144 -4.97 -8.18 -1.93
C ARG A 144 -5.97 -8.51 -3.03
N LYS A 145 -5.88 -9.73 -3.58
CA LYS A 145 -6.76 -10.24 -4.65
C LYS A 145 -6.85 -9.28 -5.86
N ASN A 146 -5.79 -8.53 -6.09
CA ASN A 146 -5.66 -7.71 -7.30
C ASN A 146 -5.12 -8.59 -8.42
N GLU A 147 -5.99 -8.96 -9.36
CA GLU A 147 -5.63 -9.82 -10.49
C GLU A 147 -4.79 -9.09 -11.54
N ASN A 148 -4.83 -7.76 -11.58
CA ASN A 148 -3.99 -6.98 -12.47
C ASN A 148 -2.59 -6.87 -11.89
N GLU A 149 -1.64 -7.55 -12.54
CA GLU A 149 -0.25 -7.63 -12.07
C GLU A 149 0.47 -6.29 -12.11
N GLU A 150 0.23 -5.47 -13.14
CA GLU A 150 0.84 -4.14 -13.25
C GLU A 150 0.37 -3.22 -12.11
N TRP A 151 -0.93 -3.16 -11.84
CA TRP A 151 -1.48 -2.35 -10.75
C TRP A 151 -0.99 -2.84 -9.38
N ARG A 152 -0.92 -4.16 -9.20
CA ARG A 152 -0.40 -4.77 -7.98
C ARG A 152 1.08 -4.42 -7.76
N LEU A 153 1.91 -4.50 -8.81
CA LEU A 153 3.31 -4.11 -8.76
C LEU A 153 3.48 -2.63 -8.41
N GLN A 154 2.75 -1.74 -9.08
CA GLN A 154 2.77 -0.31 -8.78
C GLN A 154 2.37 -0.03 -7.32
N THR A 155 1.38 -0.77 -6.79
CA THR A 155 0.98 -0.65 -5.39
C THR A 155 2.12 -1.08 -4.44
N TRP A 156 2.81 -2.18 -4.74
CA TRP A 156 3.96 -2.61 -3.94
C TRP A 156 5.11 -1.61 -3.98
N MET A 157 5.41 -1.03 -5.14
CA MET A 157 6.42 0.02 -5.27
C MET A 157 6.05 1.24 -4.41
N LEU A 158 4.81 1.68 -4.48
CA LEU A 158 4.31 2.78 -3.64
C LEU A 158 4.39 2.44 -2.15
N PHE A 159 4.02 1.22 -1.77
CA PHE A 159 4.10 0.74 -0.39
C PHE A 159 5.53 0.81 0.15
N VAL A 160 6.51 0.31 -0.61
CA VAL A 160 7.94 0.37 -0.23
C VAL A 160 8.38 1.82 -0.02
N VAL A 161 8.03 2.74 -0.93
CA VAL A 161 8.38 4.16 -0.77
C VAL A 161 7.78 4.73 0.51
N ILE A 162 6.49 4.51 0.76
CA ILE A 162 5.82 5.06 1.94
C ILE A 162 6.44 4.50 3.24
N VAL A 163 6.69 3.19 3.32
CA VAL A 163 7.32 2.56 4.52
C VAL A 163 8.75 3.04 4.73
N THR A 164 9.49 3.40 3.68
CA THR A 164 10.86 3.90 3.82
C THR A 164 10.93 5.37 4.20
N VAL A 165 9.88 6.15 3.94
CA VAL A 165 9.82 7.58 4.27
C VAL A 165 9.27 7.82 5.67
N PHE A 166 8.37 6.97 6.16
CA PHE A 166 7.64 7.13 7.41
C PHE A 166 7.81 5.96 8.36
#